data_a60757cfef011fca9e213aacd82753de
#
_entry.id   a60757cfef011fca9e213aacd82753de
#
_cell.length_a   1.000
_cell.length_b   1.000
_cell.length_c   1.000
_cell.angle_alpha   90.00
_cell.angle_beta   90.00
_cell.angle_gamma   90.00
#
_symmetry.space_group_name_H-M   'P 1'
#
loop_
_entity.id
_entity.type
_entity.pdbx_description
1 polymer ?
#
loop_
_entity_poly.entity_id
_entity_poly.type
_entity_poly.pdbx_seq_one_letter_code
_entity_poly.pdbx_strand_id
1 'polypeptide(L)'
;KPFKKDLEKELNRRVNLENDANCFALSEAVDGAGKGHPVVFGVIIGTGTGGGISVNQKVLAGKNNIAGEWGHVGLPNRTDDEKKYVKQCYCEKSGCMETYVSGPGFASCFNLKHNTEYDSHAILEEFKNNKSRAIEALDNYVDHLARGLSLVCNILDPDIIVLGGGMSNISYIYDHINNSLKKYIFSDTFNTKVVKNVHGDSGGVRGAAWLS
;
A
#
# COMPACT_ATOMS: atom_id res chain seq x y z
N LYS A 1 27.16 0.33 5.73
CA LYS A 1 27.96 -0.93 5.76
C LYS A 1 27.43 -1.88 4.70
N PRO A 2 28.25 -2.71 4.06
CA PRO A 2 27.82 -3.65 3.02
C PRO A 2 27.17 -4.89 3.64
N PHE A 3 25.98 -4.74 4.22
CA PHE A 3 25.28 -5.78 5.00
C PHE A 3 25.18 -7.13 4.26
N LYS A 4 24.89 -7.11 2.95
CA LYS A 4 24.85 -8.34 2.14
C LYS A 4 26.17 -9.09 2.16
N LYS A 5 27.31 -8.38 1.97
CA LYS A 5 28.65 -9.00 1.96
C LYS A 5 29.03 -9.56 3.33
N ASP A 6 28.63 -8.86 4.40
CA ASP A 6 28.88 -9.35 5.76
C ASP A 6 28.10 -10.64 6.04
N LEU A 7 26.83 -10.71 5.61
CA LEU A 7 26.02 -11.93 5.71
C LEU A 7 26.57 -13.08 4.84
N GLU A 8 26.96 -12.81 3.59
CA GLU A 8 27.53 -13.83 2.70
C GLU A 8 28.82 -14.44 3.28
N LYS A 9 29.65 -13.59 3.89
CA LYS A 9 30.89 -14.04 4.56
C LYS A 9 30.59 -14.91 5.78
N GLU A 10 29.65 -14.47 6.63
CA GLU A 10 29.34 -15.20 7.88
C GLU A 10 28.62 -16.51 7.59
N LEU A 11 27.73 -16.56 6.64
CA LEU A 11 26.95 -17.74 6.26
C LEU A 11 27.70 -18.67 5.27
N ASN A 12 28.82 -18.21 4.71
CA ASN A 12 29.56 -18.89 3.66
C ASN A 12 28.69 -19.37 2.49
N ARG A 13 27.76 -18.50 2.06
CA ARG A 13 26.84 -18.74 0.95
C ARG A 13 26.34 -17.44 0.32
N ARG A 14 25.88 -17.53 -0.92
CA ARG A 14 25.22 -16.40 -1.60
C ARG A 14 23.93 -16.00 -0.85
N VAL A 15 23.74 -14.70 -0.68
CA VAL A 15 22.54 -14.12 -0.06
C VAL A 15 21.87 -13.16 -1.04
N ASN A 16 20.58 -13.30 -1.25
CA ASN A 16 19.75 -12.31 -1.94
C ASN A 16 19.02 -11.46 -0.88
N LEU A 17 19.05 -10.16 -1.06
CA LEU A 17 18.36 -9.19 -0.19
C LEU A 17 17.44 -8.34 -1.06
N GLU A 18 16.22 -8.13 -0.59
CA GLU A 18 15.25 -7.29 -1.25
C GLU A 18 14.37 -6.58 -0.20
N ASN A 19 13.73 -5.50 -0.60
CA ASN A 19 12.75 -4.79 0.22
C ASN A 19 11.54 -5.69 0.49
N ASP A 20 10.91 -5.54 1.66
CA ASP A 20 9.77 -6.35 2.10
C ASP A 20 8.55 -6.23 1.19
N ALA A 21 8.25 -5.03 0.70
CA ALA A 21 7.13 -4.81 -0.23
C ALA A 21 7.41 -5.44 -1.61
N ASN A 22 8.67 -5.44 -2.07
CA ASN A 22 9.08 -6.17 -3.28
C ASN A 22 8.94 -7.68 -3.09
N CYS A 23 9.35 -8.20 -1.94
CA CYS A 23 9.13 -9.60 -1.58
C CYS A 23 7.64 -9.94 -1.54
N PHE A 24 6.81 -9.08 -0.94
CA PHE A 24 5.36 -9.24 -0.93
C PHE A 24 4.78 -9.30 -2.36
N ALA A 25 5.12 -8.35 -3.21
CA ALA A 25 4.65 -8.32 -4.59
C ALA A 25 5.07 -9.57 -5.38
N LEU A 26 6.31 -10.07 -5.16
CA LEU A 26 6.81 -11.30 -5.76
C LEU A 26 6.01 -12.52 -5.28
N SER A 27 5.79 -12.64 -3.97
CA SER A 27 4.97 -13.73 -3.40
C SER A 27 3.58 -13.77 -4.04
N GLU A 28 2.91 -12.62 -4.07
CA GLU A 28 1.56 -12.55 -4.63
C GLU A 28 1.54 -12.82 -6.15
N ALA A 29 2.60 -12.48 -6.89
CA ALA A 29 2.71 -12.77 -8.32
C ALA A 29 2.99 -14.25 -8.63
N VAL A 30 3.74 -14.94 -7.76
CA VAL A 30 4.14 -16.35 -8.00
C VAL A 30 3.02 -17.32 -7.62
N ASP A 31 2.49 -17.22 -6.40
CA ASP A 31 1.52 -18.18 -5.88
C ASP A 31 0.35 -17.58 -5.08
N GLY A 32 0.22 -16.24 -5.08
CA GLY A 32 -0.84 -15.52 -4.38
C GLY A 32 -1.96 -15.00 -5.31
N ALA A 33 -2.57 -13.90 -4.91
CA ALA A 33 -3.72 -13.28 -5.61
C ALA A 33 -3.36 -12.73 -7.01
N GLY A 34 -2.07 -12.44 -7.25
CA GLY A 34 -1.55 -11.97 -8.53
C GLY A 34 -1.07 -13.09 -9.46
N LYS A 35 -1.25 -14.36 -9.09
CA LYS A 35 -0.82 -15.50 -9.91
C LYS A 35 -1.47 -15.48 -11.29
N GLY A 36 -0.63 -15.62 -12.33
CA GLY A 36 -1.07 -15.61 -13.73
C GLY A 36 -1.18 -14.22 -14.35
N HIS A 37 -0.91 -13.16 -13.60
CA HIS A 37 -0.86 -11.79 -14.07
C HIS A 37 0.60 -11.36 -14.35
N PRO A 38 0.90 -10.85 -15.57
CA PRO A 38 2.25 -10.39 -15.92
C PRO A 38 2.76 -9.26 -15.05
N VAL A 39 1.93 -8.25 -14.76
CA VAL A 39 2.31 -7.07 -13.98
C VAL A 39 1.47 -7.01 -12.71
N VAL A 40 2.11 -7.21 -11.57
CA VAL A 40 1.49 -7.17 -10.24
C VAL A 40 2.04 -6.00 -9.45
N PHE A 41 1.16 -5.14 -8.95
CA PHE A 41 1.52 -4.13 -7.97
C PHE A 41 1.06 -4.58 -6.57
N GLY A 42 2.01 -4.92 -5.72
CA GLY A 42 1.76 -5.28 -4.32
C GLY A 42 1.84 -4.06 -3.43
N VAL A 43 0.85 -3.84 -2.57
CA VAL A 43 0.78 -2.71 -1.63
C VAL A 43 0.65 -3.23 -0.21
N ILE A 44 1.56 -2.84 0.66
CA ILE A 44 1.46 -3.08 2.10
C ILE A 44 0.93 -1.82 2.77
N ILE A 45 -0.22 -1.93 3.43
CA ILE A 45 -0.86 -0.87 4.23
C ILE A 45 -0.99 -1.35 5.68
N GLY A 46 0.07 -1.11 6.46
CA GLY A 46 0.21 -1.54 7.85
C GLY A 46 0.58 -0.38 8.78
N THR A 47 1.64 -0.55 9.56
CA THR A 47 2.26 0.54 10.35
C THR A 47 2.83 1.64 9.44
N GLY A 48 3.37 1.24 8.28
CA GLY A 48 3.77 2.12 7.18
C GLY A 48 2.98 1.81 5.92
N THR A 49 3.39 2.42 4.81
CA THR A 49 2.85 2.16 3.48
C THR A 49 3.98 1.93 2.50
N GLY A 50 4.06 0.72 1.96
CA GLY A 50 5.04 0.34 0.95
C GLY A 50 4.38 -0.18 -0.31
N GLY A 51 5.12 -0.18 -1.41
CA GLY A 51 4.71 -0.80 -2.66
C GLY A 51 5.85 -1.58 -3.28
N GLY A 52 5.51 -2.65 -3.99
CA GLY A 52 6.45 -3.46 -4.77
C GLY A 52 5.88 -3.78 -6.14
N ILE A 53 6.75 -3.95 -7.10
CA ILE A 53 6.37 -4.24 -8.48
C ILE A 53 6.97 -5.58 -8.89
N SER A 54 6.12 -6.49 -9.37
CA SER A 54 6.56 -7.72 -10.01
C SER A 54 6.14 -7.71 -11.48
N VAL A 55 7.11 -7.95 -12.38
CA VAL A 55 6.88 -8.08 -13.82
C VAL A 55 7.35 -9.46 -14.26
N ASN A 56 6.44 -10.27 -14.80
CA ASN A 56 6.70 -11.66 -15.17
C ASN A 56 7.37 -12.46 -14.05
N GLN A 57 6.82 -12.36 -12.83
CA GLN A 57 7.32 -13.02 -11.62
C GLN A 57 8.77 -12.63 -11.25
N LYS A 58 9.19 -11.42 -11.59
CA LYS A 58 10.49 -10.87 -11.19
C LYS A 58 10.28 -9.49 -10.58
N VAL A 59 10.99 -9.22 -9.50
CA VAL A 59 10.96 -7.90 -8.85
C VAL A 59 11.52 -6.84 -9.80
N LEU A 60 10.81 -5.74 -9.93
CA LEU A 60 11.29 -4.51 -10.56
C LEU A 60 11.80 -3.57 -9.46
N ALA A 61 13.06 -3.73 -9.05
CA ALA A 61 13.68 -2.87 -8.03
C ALA A 61 14.03 -1.47 -8.56
N GLY A 62 14.23 -1.34 -9.88
CA GLY A 62 14.69 -0.10 -10.50
C GLY A 62 16.21 0.12 -10.33
N LYS A 63 16.74 1.13 -11.04
CA LYS A 63 18.19 1.43 -11.01
C LYS A 63 18.70 1.86 -9.63
N ASN A 64 17.86 2.55 -8.88
CA ASN A 64 18.19 3.12 -7.57
C ASN A 64 17.56 2.32 -6.41
N ASN A 65 16.96 1.15 -6.68
CA ASN A 65 16.22 0.34 -5.71
C ASN A 65 15.10 1.11 -4.99
N ILE A 66 14.39 1.97 -5.71
CA ILE A 66 13.27 2.77 -5.19
C ILE A 66 11.98 2.59 -6.01
N ALA A 67 11.95 1.62 -6.94
CA ALA A 67 10.71 1.33 -7.65
C ALA A 67 9.67 0.79 -6.66
N GLY A 68 8.49 1.36 -6.68
CA GLY A 68 7.44 1.01 -5.73
C GLY A 68 7.42 1.83 -4.42
N GLU A 69 8.31 2.79 -4.21
CA GLU A 69 8.29 3.72 -3.06
C GLU A 69 7.06 4.66 -3.10
N TRP A 70 5.91 4.07 -3.33
CA TRP A 70 4.62 4.72 -3.49
C TRP A 70 4.13 5.41 -2.21
N GLY A 71 4.49 4.89 -1.05
CA GLY A 71 4.13 5.47 0.24
C GLY A 71 4.64 6.90 0.44
N HIS A 72 5.73 7.28 -0.25
CA HIS A 72 6.34 8.62 -0.17
C HIS A 72 6.01 9.53 -1.36
N VAL A 73 5.12 9.10 -2.24
CA VAL A 73 4.51 9.97 -3.26
C VAL A 73 3.45 10.84 -2.58
N GLY A 74 3.34 12.11 -3.00
CA GLY A 74 2.32 13.01 -2.47
C GLY A 74 0.91 12.60 -2.88
N LEU A 75 -0.05 12.66 -1.95
CA LEU A 75 -1.46 12.46 -2.25
C LEU A 75 -1.91 13.50 -3.30
N PRO A 76 -2.45 13.06 -4.46
CA PRO A 76 -2.90 13.99 -5.51
C PRO A 76 -4.08 14.86 -5.06
N ASN A 77 -4.15 16.09 -5.58
CA ASN A 77 -5.31 16.99 -5.47
C ASN A 77 -5.83 17.16 -4.03
N ARG A 78 -4.93 17.34 -3.07
CA ARG A 78 -5.30 17.51 -1.66
C ARG A 78 -6.20 18.71 -1.45
N THR A 79 -7.31 18.50 -0.75
CA THR A 79 -8.18 19.56 -0.23
C THR A 79 -7.49 20.33 0.90
N ASP A 80 -8.06 21.48 1.29
CA ASP A 80 -7.51 22.26 2.40
C ASP A 80 -7.66 21.53 3.75
N ASP A 81 -8.72 20.76 3.94
CA ASP A 81 -8.90 19.89 5.10
C ASP A 81 -7.83 18.81 5.16
N GLU A 82 -7.52 18.14 4.04
CA GLU A 82 -6.46 17.14 3.97
C GLU A 82 -5.07 17.72 4.21
N LYS A 83 -4.83 18.97 3.85
CA LYS A 83 -3.59 19.68 4.19
C LYS A 83 -3.53 20.05 5.66
N LYS A 84 -4.67 20.41 6.28
CA LYS A 84 -4.80 20.85 7.66
C LYS A 84 -4.70 19.69 8.65
N TYR A 85 -5.35 18.57 8.35
CA TYR A 85 -5.51 17.44 9.27
C TYR A 85 -4.55 16.28 8.94
N VAL A 86 -3.31 16.58 8.58
CA VAL A 86 -2.26 15.59 8.32
C VAL A 86 -0.97 15.93 9.07
N LYS A 87 -0.29 14.91 9.59
CA LYS A 87 1.06 15.07 10.17
C LYS A 87 2.13 15.08 9.07
N GLN A 88 3.27 15.69 9.37
CA GLN A 88 4.46 15.58 8.53
C GLN A 88 4.93 14.13 8.47
N CYS A 89 5.36 13.69 7.28
CA CYS A 89 5.95 12.38 7.10
C CYS A 89 7.37 12.33 7.71
N TYR A 90 7.80 11.16 8.15
CA TYR A 90 9.17 10.98 8.66
C TYR A 90 10.26 11.26 7.59
N CYS A 91 9.91 11.21 6.30
CA CYS A 91 10.79 11.63 5.21
C CYS A 91 10.89 13.16 5.05
N GLU A 92 10.38 13.92 6.04
CA GLU A 92 10.37 15.38 6.12
C GLU A 92 9.47 16.09 5.10
N LYS A 93 8.83 15.35 4.19
CA LYS A 93 7.85 15.89 3.23
C LYS A 93 6.46 15.96 3.86
N SER A 94 5.59 16.80 3.31
CA SER A 94 4.19 16.90 3.72
C SER A 94 3.28 16.23 2.70
N GLY A 95 2.33 15.42 3.22
CA GLY A 95 1.26 14.85 2.41
C GLY A 95 1.64 13.61 1.62
N CYS A 96 2.64 12.84 2.08
CA CYS A 96 2.93 11.53 1.54
C CYS A 96 1.73 10.57 1.72
N MET A 97 1.53 9.66 0.78
CA MET A 97 0.46 8.65 0.84
C MET A 97 0.41 7.93 2.20
N GLU A 98 1.57 7.58 2.75
CA GLU A 98 1.68 6.91 4.04
C GLU A 98 0.97 7.66 5.18
N THR A 99 1.01 8.99 5.16
CA THR A 99 0.39 9.81 6.22
C THR A 99 -1.13 9.82 6.17
N TYR A 100 -1.73 9.23 5.14
CA TYR A 100 -3.18 9.07 4.97
C TYR A 100 -3.63 7.62 5.03
N VAL A 101 -2.87 6.68 4.41
CA VAL A 101 -3.36 5.32 4.18
C VAL A 101 -2.70 4.24 5.04
N SER A 102 -1.62 4.53 5.78
CA SER A 102 -1.18 3.62 6.84
C SER A 102 -2.17 3.62 8.02
N GLY A 103 -2.15 2.59 8.86
CA GLY A 103 -3.00 2.54 10.06
C GLY A 103 -2.79 3.75 10.98
N PRO A 104 -1.54 4.09 11.36
CA PRO A 104 -1.24 5.31 12.13
C PRO A 104 -1.61 6.60 11.38
N GLY A 105 -1.43 6.66 10.06
CA GLY A 105 -1.82 7.80 9.22
C GLY A 105 -3.33 8.04 9.27
N PHE A 106 -4.12 7.00 9.02
CA PHE A 106 -5.58 7.03 9.11
C PHE A 106 -6.05 7.51 10.50
N ALA A 107 -5.52 6.91 11.57
CA ALA A 107 -5.86 7.30 12.94
C ALA A 107 -5.46 8.76 13.23
N SER A 108 -4.29 9.20 12.76
CA SER A 108 -3.82 10.57 12.97
C SER A 108 -4.72 11.61 12.29
N CYS A 109 -5.14 11.37 11.04
CA CYS A 109 -6.06 12.27 10.33
C CYS A 109 -7.40 12.38 11.06
N PHE A 110 -7.95 11.25 11.50
CA PHE A 110 -9.17 11.22 12.30
C PHE A 110 -9.04 12.00 13.60
N ASN A 111 -7.98 11.75 14.37
CA ASN A 111 -7.74 12.38 15.67
C ASN A 111 -7.55 13.89 15.56
N LEU A 112 -6.80 14.36 14.55
CA LEU A 112 -6.61 15.79 14.31
C LEU A 112 -7.93 16.49 13.95
N LYS A 113 -8.81 15.83 13.19
CA LYS A 113 -10.10 16.38 12.78
C LYS A 113 -11.11 16.40 13.92
N HIS A 114 -11.12 15.36 14.77
CA HIS A 114 -12.16 15.16 15.78
C HIS A 114 -11.70 15.38 17.22
N ASN A 115 -10.44 15.79 17.43
CA ASN A 115 -9.82 15.99 18.72
C ASN A 115 -9.96 14.75 19.65
N THR A 116 -9.50 13.60 19.14
CA THR A 116 -9.53 12.30 19.83
C THR A 116 -8.13 11.68 19.87
N GLU A 117 -7.99 10.56 20.59
CA GLU A 117 -6.74 9.78 20.71
C GLU A 117 -7.00 8.30 20.37
N TYR A 118 -7.68 8.04 19.25
CA TYR A 118 -8.03 6.70 18.81
C TYR A 118 -6.91 6.06 18.00
N ASP A 119 -6.77 4.76 18.11
CA ASP A 119 -6.08 3.95 17.09
C ASP A 119 -7.04 3.57 15.95
N SER A 120 -6.52 2.94 14.92
CA SER A 120 -7.34 2.50 13.79
C SER A 120 -8.44 1.50 14.19
N HIS A 121 -8.20 0.67 15.21
CA HIS A 121 -9.20 -0.30 15.71
C HIS A 121 -10.38 0.38 16.39
N ALA A 122 -10.12 1.39 17.21
CA ALA A 122 -11.18 2.16 17.87
C ALA A 122 -12.06 2.90 16.84
N ILE A 123 -11.47 3.43 15.76
CA ILE A 123 -12.22 4.06 14.67
C ILE A 123 -13.09 3.02 13.94
N LEU A 124 -12.54 1.82 13.69
CA LEU A 124 -13.29 0.73 13.04
C LEU A 124 -14.43 0.21 13.94
N GLU A 125 -14.28 0.22 15.27
CA GLU A 125 -15.40 -0.09 16.18
C GLU A 125 -16.50 0.98 16.12
N GLU A 126 -16.15 2.27 16.03
CA GLU A 126 -17.15 3.31 15.76
C GLU A 126 -17.87 3.13 14.43
N PHE A 127 -17.13 2.72 13.39
CA PHE A 127 -17.72 2.40 12.09
C PHE A 127 -18.75 1.26 12.19
N LYS A 128 -18.41 0.16 12.88
CA LYS A 128 -19.35 -0.96 13.12
C LYS A 128 -20.60 -0.50 13.87
N ASN A 129 -20.46 0.51 14.73
CA ASN A 129 -21.56 1.12 15.48
C ASN A 129 -22.27 2.26 14.69
N ASN A 130 -22.06 2.35 13.38
CA ASN A 130 -22.69 3.32 12.47
C ASN A 130 -22.49 4.80 12.89
N LYS A 131 -21.34 5.14 13.48
CA LYS A 131 -21.03 6.53 13.80
C LYS A 131 -20.68 7.29 12.54
N SER A 132 -21.39 8.38 12.24
CA SER A 132 -21.25 9.16 10.99
C SER A 132 -19.81 9.62 10.73
N ARG A 133 -19.08 10.06 11.77
CA ARG A 133 -17.67 10.48 11.65
C ARG A 133 -16.73 9.35 11.22
N ALA A 134 -17.00 8.11 11.64
CA ALA A 134 -16.19 6.97 11.28
C ALA A 134 -16.52 6.46 9.86
N ILE A 135 -17.79 6.57 9.44
CA ILE A 135 -18.21 6.31 8.05
C ILE A 135 -17.51 7.31 7.12
N GLU A 136 -17.61 8.61 7.41
CA GLU A 136 -16.92 9.66 6.64
C GLU A 136 -15.40 9.42 6.58
N ALA A 137 -14.79 8.98 7.67
CA ALA A 137 -13.36 8.69 7.70
C ALA A 137 -12.97 7.53 6.79
N LEU A 138 -13.77 6.47 6.71
CA LEU A 138 -13.53 5.35 5.80
C LEU A 138 -13.82 5.71 4.35
N ASP A 139 -14.83 6.52 4.07
CA ASP A 139 -15.07 7.06 2.72
C ASP A 139 -13.86 7.85 2.22
N ASN A 140 -13.34 8.76 3.06
CA ASN A 140 -12.14 9.53 2.77
C ASN A 140 -10.92 8.62 2.60
N TYR A 141 -10.77 7.59 3.43
CA TYR A 141 -9.68 6.62 3.33
C TYR A 141 -9.68 5.89 1.98
N VAL A 142 -10.84 5.41 1.53
CA VAL A 142 -11.00 4.77 0.21
C VAL A 142 -10.68 5.75 -0.91
N ASP A 143 -11.09 7.00 -0.78
CA ASP A 143 -10.79 8.04 -1.76
C ASP A 143 -9.29 8.36 -1.82
N HIS A 144 -8.62 8.50 -0.67
CA HIS A 144 -7.16 8.68 -0.61
C HIS A 144 -6.43 7.52 -1.28
N LEU A 145 -6.83 6.28 -0.97
CA LEU A 145 -6.26 5.08 -1.56
C LEU A 145 -6.46 5.06 -3.08
N ALA A 146 -7.66 5.39 -3.55
CA ALA A 146 -7.98 5.43 -4.97
C ALA A 146 -7.13 6.48 -5.72
N ARG A 147 -7.02 7.71 -5.19
CA ARG A 147 -6.18 8.76 -5.78
C ARG A 147 -4.71 8.35 -5.85
N GLY A 148 -4.19 7.74 -4.80
CA GLY A 148 -2.81 7.27 -4.80
C GLY A 148 -2.58 6.11 -5.78
N LEU A 149 -3.47 5.13 -5.82
CA LEU A 149 -3.37 3.99 -6.75
C LEU A 149 -3.56 4.42 -8.20
N SER A 150 -4.34 5.47 -8.48
CA SER A 150 -4.50 5.97 -9.84
C SER A 150 -3.19 6.46 -10.47
N LEU A 151 -2.26 6.99 -9.67
CA LEU A 151 -0.92 7.34 -10.16
C LEU A 151 -0.18 6.10 -10.69
N VAL A 152 -0.28 5.00 -9.94
CA VAL A 152 0.35 3.73 -10.33
C VAL A 152 -0.32 3.17 -11.59
N CYS A 153 -1.64 3.18 -11.64
CA CYS A 153 -2.38 2.71 -12.82
C CYS A 153 -2.04 3.54 -14.06
N ASN A 154 -2.01 4.87 -13.96
CA ASN A 154 -1.73 5.75 -15.09
C ASN A 154 -0.25 5.70 -15.56
N ILE A 155 0.68 5.14 -14.78
CA ILE A 155 2.12 5.05 -15.13
C ILE A 155 2.52 3.62 -15.47
N LEU A 156 2.07 2.63 -14.68
CA LEU A 156 2.50 1.24 -14.77
C LEU A 156 1.47 0.35 -15.48
N ASP A 157 0.19 0.71 -15.44
CA ASP A 157 -0.93 -0.08 -15.95
C ASP A 157 -0.88 -1.56 -15.51
N PRO A 158 -0.91 -1.84 -14.19
CA PRO A 158 -0.76 -3.21 -13.70
C PRO A 158 -2.01 -4.05 -14.02
N ASP A 159 -1.83 -5.34 -14.26
CA ASP A 159 -2.95 -6.27 -14.47
C ASP A 159 -3.79 -6.44 -13.19
N ILE A 160 -3.13 -6.36 -12.03
CA ILE A 160 -3.78 -6.52 -10.72
C ILE A 160 -3.02 -5.74 -9.64
N ILE A 161 -3.77 -5.23 -8.67
CA ILE A 161 -3.24 -4.61 -7.46
C ILE A 161 -3.61 -5.48 -6.26
N VAL A 162 -2.62 -5.89 -5.47
CA VAL A 162 -2.83 -6.75 -4.29
C VAL A 162 -2.53 -5.97 -3.03
N LEU A 163 -3.51 -5.87 -2.12
CA LEU A 163 -3.35 -5.18 -0.84
C LEU A 163 -3.00 -6.17 0.27
N GLY A 164 -1.98 -5.83 1.06
CA GLY A 164 -1.56 -6.54 2.27
C GLY A 164 -1.39 -5.59 3.45
N GLY A 165 -1.03 -6.13 4.61
CA GLY A 165 -0.94 -5.40 5.87
C GLY A 165 -2.28 -5.26 6.59
N GLY A 166 -2.25 -4.74 7.83
CA GLY A 166 -3.41 -4.71 8.73
C GLY A 166 -4.65 -4.00 8.16
N MET A 167 -4.47 -2.89 7.46
CA MET A 167 -5.57 -2.13 6.86
C MET A 167 -6.22 -2.87 5.69
N SER A 168 -5.54 -3.80 5.03
CA SER A 168 -6.11 -4.63 3.96
C SER A 168 -7.21 -5.58 4.45
N ASN A 169 -7.39 -5.75 5.76
CA ASN A 169 -8.45 -6.57 6.33
C ASN A 169 -9.82 -5.86 6.40
N ILE A 170 -9.89 -4.59 6.04
CA ILE A 170 -11.13 -3.82 6.05
C ILE A 170 -11.93 -4.13 4.77
N SER A 171 -13.01 -4.91 4.89
CA SER A 171 -13.84 -5.32 3.75
C SER A 171 -14.42 -4.14 2.97
N TYR A 172 -14.79 -3.07 3.67
CA TYR A 172 -15.30 -1.83 3.10
C TYR A 172 -14.44 -1.27 1.96
N ILE A 173 -13.11 -1.47 2.02
CA ILE A 173 -12.20 -1.03 0.95
C ILE A 173 -12.58 -1.71 -0.37
N TYR A 174 -12.76 -3.02 -0.38
CA TYR A 174 -12.99 -3.80 -1.61
C TYR A 174 -14.38 -3.56 -2.21
N ASP A 175 -15.36 -3.21 -1.38
CA ASP A 175 -16.71 -2.86 -1.83
C ASP A 175 -16.73 -1.54 -2.59
N HIS A 176 -15.79 -0.63 -2.32
CA HIS A 176 -15.84 0.75 -2.83
C HIS A 176 -14.66 1.15 -3.72
N ILE A 177 -13.47 0.55 -3.54
CA ILE A 177 -12.22 1.02 -4.16
C ILE A 177 -12.26 1.00 -5.69
N ASN A 178 -12.82 -0.05 -6.30
CA ASN A 178 -12.85 -0.18 -7.75
C ASN A 178 -13.72 0.91 -8.42
N ASN A 179 -14.79 1.33 -7.77
CA ASN A 179 -15.63 2.43 -8.25
C ASN A 179 -14.97 3.80 -8.01
N SER A 180 -14.30 3.97 -6.87
CA SER A 180 -13.58 5.20 -6.56
C SER A 180 -12.37 5.40 -7.49
N LEU A 181 -11.65 4.32 -7.80
CA LEU A 181 -10.47 4.35 -8.65
C LEU A 181 -10.81 4.83 -10.09
N LYS A 182 -11.93 4.40 -10.64
CA LYS A 182 -12.40 4.81 -11.98
C LYS A 182 -12.53 6.33 -12.15
N LYS A 183 -12.77 7.08 -11.07
CA LYS A 183 -12.88 8.54 -11.12
C LYS A 183 -11.58 9.24 -11.49
N TYR A 184 -10.43 8.56 -11.30
CA TYR A 184 -9.09 9.14 -11.38
C TYR A 184 -8.22 8.53 -12.48
N ILE A 185 -8.73 7.49 -13.16
CA ILE A 185 -8.02 6.79 -14.24
C ILE A 185 -8.25 7.49 -15.58
N PHE A 186 -7.20 7.60 -16.37
CA PHE A 186 -7.26 8.10 -17.75
C PHE A 186 -7.66 6.97 -18.70
N SER A 187 -8.85 6.42 -18.56
CA SER A 187 -9.38 5.40 -19.48
C SER A 187 -10.87 5.19 -19.26
N ASP A 188 -11.61 5.05 -20.33
CA ASP A 188 -13.04 4.67 -20.30
C ASP A 188 -13.21 3.17 -20.06
N THR A 189 -12.16 2.36 -20.29
CA THR A 189 -12.17 0.89 -20.14
C THR A 189 -11.06 0.46 -19.18
N PHE A 190 -11.31 0.61 -17.87
CA PHE A 190 -10.36 0.22 -16.83
C PHE A 190 -10.80 -1.09 -16.19
N ASN A 191 -9.94 -2.12 -16.25
CA ASN A 191 -10.25 -3.48 -15.80
C ASN A 191 -9.35 -3.99 -14.65
N THR A 192 -8.29 -3.26 -14.27
CA THR A 192 -7.41 -3.64 -13.16
C THR A 192 -8.22 -3.73 -11.88
N LYS A 193 -8.11 -4.86 -11.18
CA LYS A 193 -8.80 -5.11 -9.92
C LYS A 193 -7.87 -4.86 -8.74
N VAL A 194 -8.44 -4.31 -7.68
CA VAL A 194 -7.81 -4.25 -6.36
C VAL A 194 -8.36 -5.41 -5.54
N VAL A 195 -7.47 -6.28 -5.07
CA VAL A 195 -7.82 -7.50 -4.35
C VAL A 195 -7.03 -7.65 -3.05
N LYS A 196 -7.54 -8.48 -2.13
CA LYS A 196 -6.85 -8.81 -0.90
C LYS A 196 -5.77 -9.86 -1.15
N ASN A 197 -4.67 -9.79 -0.41
CA ASN A 197 -3.61 -10.80 -0.40
C ASN A 197 -4.13 -12.18 0.06
N VAL A 198 -3.44 -13.23 -0.37
CA VAL A 198 -3.79 -14.62 -0.03
C VAL A 198 -3.03 -15.11 1.20
N HIS A 199 -1.77 -14.68 1.36
CA HIS A 199 -0.86 -15.27 2.35
C HIS A 199 -0.79 -14.51 3.70
N GLY A 200 -1.68 -13.53 3.92
CA GLY A 200 -1.71 -12.73 5.15
C GLY A 200 -0.35 -12.06 5.40
N ASP A 201 0.11 -12.10 6.66
CA ASP A 201 1.36 -11.46 7.08
C ASP A 201 2.63 -12.21 6.61
N SER A 202 2.47 -13.40 6.02
CA SER A 202 3.61 -14.22 5.56
C SER A 202 4.12 -13.83 4.16
N GLY A 203 3.48 -12.91 3.46
CA GLY A 203 3.80 -12.56 2.07
C GLY A 203 5.25 -12.14 1.86
N GLY A 204 5.81 -11.30 2.73
CA GLY A 204 7.21 -10.85 2.63
C GLY A 204 8.22 -12.00 2.77
N VAL A 205 8.05 -12.85 3.79
CA VAL A 205 8.93 -14.01 4.01
C VAL A 205 8.85 -15.02 2.86
N ARG A 206 7.64 -15.28 2.36
CA ARG A 206 7.43 -16.15 1.19
C ARG A 206 8.12 -15.59 -0.05
N GLY A 207 7.98 -14.30 -0.31
CA GLY A 207 8.63 -13.63 -1.44
C GLY A 207 10.15 -13.67 -1.36
N ALA A 208 10.71 -13.56 -0.17
CA ALA A 208 12.15 -13.72 0.03
C ALA A 208 12.66 -15.12 -0.39
N ALA A 209 11.86 -16.17 -0.21
CA ALA A 209 12.18 -17.52 -0.68
C ALA A 209 12.14 -17.66 -2.21
N TRP A 210 11.44 -16.76 -2.91
CA TRP A 210 11.36 -16.74 -4.39
C TRP A 210 12.42 -15.85 -5.05
N LEU A 211 13.28 -15.17 -4.28
CA LEU A 211 14.37 -14.36 -4.84
C LEU A 211 15.42 -15.25 -5.50
N SER A 212 15.57 -15.18 -6.80
CA SER A 212 16.52 -15.95 -7.61
C SER A 212 17.73 -15.13 -8.03
#